data_ace66a33c92570ecc898b90108c6a527
#
_entry.id   ace66a33c92570ecc898b90108c6a527
#
_cell.length_a   1.000
_cell.length_b   1.000
_cell.length_c   1.000
_cell.angle_alpha   90.00
_cell.angle_beta   90.00
_cell.angle_gamma   90.00
#
_symmetry.space_group_name_H-M   'P 1'
#
loop_
_entity.id
_entity.type
_entity.pdbx_description
1 polymer ?
#
loop_
_entity_poly.entity_id
_entity_poly.type
_entity_poly.pdbx_seq_one_letter_code
_entity_poly.pdbx_strand_id
1 'polypeptide(L)'
;MNVAPDHTRLTSERLAVVGDGRMGRALVSALPAAHGPFGRGFDGAGFDAVLLAVPDGQIAVAASAITNGPLVGHCAGALGLDVLAPHEAFGLHPLMTVTHEGATFAGSGAAVAGTTTRALQLARRLASQ
;
A
#
# COMPACT_ATOMS: atom_id res chain seq x y z
N MET A 1 0.14 19.68 -23.63
CA MET A 1 0.19 19.13 -23.28
C MET A 1 0.39 18.14 -23.02
N ASN A 2 0.42 17.58 -22.75
CA ASN A 2 0.57 16.71 -22.52
C ASN A 2 0.54 15.74 -22.15
N VAL A 3 0.47 15.40 -22.28
CA VAL A 3 0.16 14.58 -22.01
C VAL A 3 0.60 13.24 -21.69
N ALA A 4 1.53 12.75 -21.82
CA ALA A 4 2.03 11.64 -21.09
C ALA A 4 1.90 11.81 -19.60
N PRO A 5 1.19 12.77 -19.13
CA PRO A 5 1.13 12.98 -17.69
C PRO A 5 0.71 11.76 -16.91
N ASP A 6 -0.22 10.98 -17.46
CA ASP A 6 -0.65 9.80 -16.72
C ASP A 6 0.45 8.77 -16.56
N HIS A 7 1.21 8.58 -17.60
CA HIS A 7 2.31 7.64 -17.55
C HIS A 7 3.39 8.10 -16.57
N THR A 8 3.72 9.37 -16.64
CA THR A 8 4.70 9.96 -15.73
C THR A 8 4.22 9.88 -14.30
N ARG A 9 2.94 10.15 -14.08
CA ARG A 9 2.35 10.11 -12.77
C ARG A 9 2.43 8.73 -12.13
N LEU A 10 2.20 7.68 -12.93
CA LEU A 10 2.28 6.32 -12.43
C LEU A 10 3.66 5.95 -11.94
N THR A 11 4.72 6.53 -12.53
CA THR A 11 6.08 6.25 -12.11
C THR A 11 6.55 7.13 -10.96
N SER A 12 5.83 8.22 -10.70
CA SER A 12 6.22 9.19 -9.66
C SER A 12 5.22 9.28 -8.53
N GLU A 13 4.27 8.35 -8.44
CA GLU A 13 3.30 8.33 -7.35
C GLU A 13 4.00 8.23 -6.01
N ARG A 14 3.53 9.04 -5.06
CA ARG A 14 4.05 9.00 -3.71
C ARG A 14 3.23 8.02 -2.89
N LEU A 15 3.92 7.07 -2.30
CA LEU A 15 3.32 6.02 -1.49
C LEU A 15 3.69 6.22 -0.03
N ALA A 16 2.69 6.22 0.84
CA ALA A 16 2.91 6.22 2.29
C ALA A 16 2.63 4.82 2.82
N VAL A 17 3.47 4.36 3.73
CA VAL A 17 3.24 3.11 4.45
C VAL A 17 2.88 3.46 5.89
N VAL A 18 1.77 2.94 6.38
CA VAL A 18 1.31 3.13 7.75
C VAL A 18 1.52 1.83 8.52
N GLY A 19 2.13 1.94 9.70
CA GLY A 19 2.44 0.79 10.53
C GLY A 19 3.95 0.63 10.67
N ASP A 20 4.44 0.68 11.90
CA ASP A 20 5.87 0.67 12.19
C ASP A 20 6.36 -0.67 12.72
N GLY A 21 5.59 -1.74 12.51
CA GLY A 21 6.02 -3.10 12.80
C GLY A 21 6.93 -3.65 11.71
N ARG A 22 7.17 -4.96 11.75
CA ARG A 22 8.08 -5.61 10.80
C ARG A 22 7.66 -5.42 9.37
N MET A 23 6.37 -5.62 9.08
CA MET A 23 5.89 -5.50 7.71
C MET A 23 6.02 -4.08 7.19
N GLY A 24 5.62 -3.10 7.99
CA GLY A 24 5.72 -1.70 7.58
C GLY A 24 7.15 -1.29 7.27
N ARG A 25 8.08 -1.66 8.14
CA ARG A 25 9.49 -1.35 7.93
C ARG A 25 10.08 -2.06 6.73
N ALA A 26 9.68 -3.32 6.54
CA ALA A 26 10.14 -4.10 5.39
C ALA A 26 9.66 -3.49 4.08
N LEU A 27 8.40 -3.03 4.06
CA LEU A 27 7.84 -2.42 2.86
C LEU A 27 8.54 -1.10 2.52
N VAL A 28 8.79 -0.25 3.52
CA VAL A 28 9.50 1.00 3.29
C VAL A 28 10.90 0.72 2.74
N SER A 29 11.56 -0.30 3.28
CA SER A 29 12.90 -0.66 2.81
C SER A 29 12.90 -1.23 1.40
N ALA A 30 11.87 -1.99 1.03
CA ALA A 30 11.83 -2.71 -0.23
C ALA A 30 11.26 -1.90 -1.39
N LEU A 31 10.41 -0.92 -1.11
CA LEU A 31 9.70 -0.18 -2.16
C LEU A 31 10.33 1.19 -2.32
N PRO A 32 10.96 1.47 -3.48
CA PRO A 32 11.73 2.72 -3.64
C PRO A 32 10.91 4.00 -3.48
N ALA A 33 9.62 3.95 -3.82
CA ALA A 33 8.77 5.13 -3.73
C ALA A 33 8.08 5.28 -2.37
N ALA A 34 8.32 4.36 -1.44
CA ALA A 34 7.62 4.36 -0.18
C ALA A 34 8.24 5.32 0.82
N HIS A 35 7.36 5.99 1.56
CA HIS A 35 7.74 6.89 2.64
C HIS A 35 7.12 6.38 3.94
N GLY A 36 7.77 6.66 5.03
CA GLY A 36 7.29 6.26 6.35
C GLY A 36 8.30 5.40 7.08
N PRO A 37 7.87 4.49 7.94
CA PRO A 37 6.46 4.18 8.25
C PRO A 37 5.82 5.28 9.09
N PHE A 38 4.56 5.55 8.80
CA PHE A 38 3.78 6.53 9.55
C PHE A 38 2.99 5.82 10.64
N GLY A 39 2.67 6.57 11.68
CA GLY A 39 1.97 6.04 12.82
C GLY A 39 0.47 6.21 12.78
N ARG A 40 -0.15 5.93 13.91
CA ARG A 40 -1.58 5.98 14.08
C ARG A 40 -2.10 7.40 13.80
N GLY A 41 -3.22 7.47 13.12
CA GLY A 41 -3.88 8.74 12.82
C GLY A 41 -3.39 9.45 11.57
N PHE A 42 -2.43 8.88 10.87
CA PHE A 42 -1.96 9.45 9.61
C PHE A 42 -3.12 9.57 8.62
N ASP A 43 -3.28 10.72 8.00
CA ASP A 43 -4.44 11.03 7.17
C ASP A 43 -4.21 10.95 5.66
N GLY A 44 -3.00 10.63 5.22
CA GLY A 44 -2.69 10.47 3.81
C GLY A 44 -2.34 11.76 3.08
N ALA A 45 -2.32 12.90 3.77
CA ALA A 45 -2.09 14.18 3.12
C ALA A 45 -0.74 14.20 2.41
N GLY A 46 -0.75 14.61 1.14
CA GLY A 46 0.45 14.71 0.34
C GLY A 46 0.84 13.45 -0.39
N PHE A 47 0.05 12.39 -0.30
CA PHE A 47 0.35 11.11 -0.92
C PHE A 47 -0.73 10.71 -1.90
N ASP A 48 -0.33 9.95 -2.91
CA ASP A 48 -1.24 9.43 -3.93
C ASP A 48 -1.79 8.06 -3.54
N ALA A 49 -1.08 7.36 -2.68
CA ALA A 49 -1.49 6.04 -2.21
C ALA A 49 -1.01 5.83 -0.78
N VAL A 50 -1.78 5.07 -0.02
CA VAL A 50 -1.46 4.72 1.37
C VAL A 50 -1.60 3.21 1.52
N LEU A 51 -0.56 2.56 1.96
CA LEU A 51 -0.55 1.12 2.20
C LEU A 51 -0.56 0.87 3.71
N LEU A 52 -1.61 0.22 4.19
CA LEU A 52 -1.80 -0.02 5.61
C LEU A 52 -1.17 -1.37 5.97
N ALA A 53 -0.06 -1.31 6.70
CA ALA A 53 0.66 -2.48 7.17
C ALA A 53 0.46 -2.62 8.68
N VAL A 54 -0.80 -2.68 9.09
CA VAL A 54 -1.19 -2.73 10.49
C VAL A 54 -1.88 -4.08 10.76
N PRO A 55 -2.02 -4.49 12.02
CA PRO A 55 -2.75 -5.73 12.31
C PRO A 55 -4.16 -5.70 11.74
N ASP A 56 -4.66 -6.87 11.34
CA ASP A 56 -5.93 -7.00 10.63
C ASP A 56 -7.06 -6.27 11.36
N GLY A 57 -7.12 -6.38 12.66
CA GLY A 57 -8.18 -5.74 13.45
C GLY A 57 -8.11 -4.22 13.50
N GLN A 58 -7.04 -3.63 13.00
CA GLN A 58 -6.85 -2.18 13.01
C GLN A 58 -6.97 -1.56 11.62
N ILE A 59 -7.16 -2.37 10.59
CA ILE A 59 -7.18 -1.86 9.22
C ILE A 59 -8.34 -0.89 8.99
N ALA A 60 -9.53 -1.25 9.46
CA ALA A 60 -10.70 -0.39 9.25
C ALA A 60 -10.53 0.97 9.94
N VAL A 61 -9.99 0.98 11.15
CA VAL A 61 -9.74 2.22 11.87
C VAL A 61 -8.69 3.06 11.17
N ALA A 62 -7.61 2.44 10.73
CA ALA A 62 -6.55 3.15 10.02
C ALA A 62 -7.08 3.74 8.72
N ALA A 63 -7.90 2.99 7.99
CA ALA A 63 -8.49 3.47 6.75
C ALA A 63 -9.42 4.65 6.98
N SER A 64 -10.16 4.64 8.09
CA SER A 64 -11.09 5.72 8.39
C SER A 64 -10.39 7.05 8.69
N ALA A 65 -9.12 7.01 9.03
CA ALA A 65 -8.33 8.20 9.27
C ALA A 65 -7.84 8.85 7.97
N ILE A 66 -7.84 8.11 6.87
CA ILE A 66 -7.37 8.62 5.58
C ILE A 66 -8.47 9.46 4.94
N THR A 67 -8.13 10.69 4.54
CA THR A 67 -9.07 11.55 3.83
C THR A 67 -9.26 11.03 2.40
N ASN A 68 -10.34 11.45 1.75
CA ASN A 68 -10.61 11.06 0.38
C ASN A 68 -9.52 11.59 -0.55
N GLY A 69 -9.18 10.81 -1.56
CA GLY A 69 -8.21 11.19 -2.57
C GLY A 69 -7.22 10.08 -2.86
N PRO A 70 -6.39 9.65 -1.89
CA PRO A 70 -5.42 8.60 -2.16
C PRO A 70 -6.09 7.24 -2.42
N LEU A 71 -5.43 6.40 -3.17
CA LEU A 71 -5.72 4.97 -3.16
C LEU A 71 -5.30 4.41 -1.80
N VAL A 72 -6.09 3.52 -1.24
CA VAL A 72 -5.78 2.92 0.07
C VAL A 72 -5.70 1.41 -0.08
N GLY A 73 -4.64 0.82 0.42
CA GLY A 73 -4.44 -0.62 0.34
C GLY A 73 -4.10 -1.24 1.69
N HIS A 74 -4.20 -2.57 1.76
CA HIS A 74 -3.73 -3.31 2.92
C HIS A 74 -3.01 -4.59 2.48
N CYS A 75 -2.34 -5.21 3.45
CA CYS A 75 -1.52 -6.39 3.21
C CYS A 75 -2.13 -7.66 3.79
N ALA A 76 -3.38 -7.62 4.21
CA ALA A 76 -4.03 -8.75 4.89
C ALA A 76 -4.62 -9.71 3.87
N GLY A 77 -4.07 -10.91 3.77
CA GLY A 77 -4.57 -11.90 2.81
C GLY A 77 -5.96 -12.41 3.14
N ALA A 78 -6.35 -12.38 4.41
CA ALA A 78 -7.64 -12.93 4.85
C ALA A 78 -8.79 -11.93 4.72
N LEU A 79 -8.51 -10.65 4.51
CA LEU A 79 -9.54 -9.61 4.44
C LEU A 79 -9.79 -9.19 3.01
N GLY A 80 -11.05 -8.95 2.67
CA GLY A 80 -11.39 -8.34 1.41
C GLY A 80 -11.09 -6.84 1.42
N LEU A 81 -11.41 -6.18 0.31
CA LEU A 81 -11.17 -4.74 0.17
C LEU A 81 -12.33 -3.90 0.69
N ASP A 82 -13.46 -4.52 1.01
CA ASP A 82 -14.61 -3.80 1.55
C ASP A 82 -14.32 -3.14 2.89
N VAL A 83 -13.34 -3.65 3.63
CA VAL A 83 -12.92 -3.05 4.89
C VAL A 83 -12.31 -1.65 4.67
N LEU A 84 -11.91 -1.35 3.44
CA LEU A 84 -11.33 -0.07 3.08
C LEU A 84 -12.35 0.91 2.48
N ALA A 85 -13.61 0.49 2.32
CA ALA A 85 -14.64 1.36 1.77
C ALA A 85 -14.76 2.63 2.62
N PRO A 86 -15.04 3.79 2.05
CA PRO A 86 -15.36 4.05 0.65
C PRO A 86 -14.16 4.36 -0.24
N HIS A 87 -12.95 4.07 0.20
CA HIS A 87 -11.77 4.37 -0.60
C HIS A 87 -11.69 3.50 -1.84
N GLU A 88 -11.11 4.05 -2.88
CA GLU A 88 -10.62 3.26 -4.00
C GLU A 88 -9.44 2.45 -3.48
N ALA A 89 -9.51 1.12 -3.59
CA ALA A 89 -8.70 0.27 -2.74
C ALA A 89 -7.92 -0.79 -3.51
N PHE A 90 -6.80 -1.18 -2.93
CA PHE A 90 -5.99 -2.28 -3.46
C PHE A 90 -5.52 -3.19 -2.34
N GLY A 91 -5.15 -4.40 -2.70
CA GLY A 91 -4.55 -5.37 -1.80
C GLY A 91 -3.20 -5.79 -2.32
N LEU A 92 -2.25 -5.91 -1.42
CA LEU A 92 -0.91 -6.40 -1.72
C LEU A 92 -0.49 -7.31 -0.59
N HIS A 93 -0.65 -8.61 -0.80
CA HIS A 93 -0.31 -9.61 0.22
C HIS A 93 0.98 -10.31 -0.18
N PRO A 94 2.12 -9.96 0.39
CA PRO A 94 3.38 -10.60 0.04
C PRO A 94 3.37 -12.07 0.46
N LEU A 95 3.80 -12.94 -0.44
CA LEU A 95 3.89 -14.38 -0.17
C LEU A 95 5.32 -14.70 0.24
N MET A 96 5.69 -14.25 1.43
CA MET A 96 7.05 -14.40 1.93
C MET A 96 7.04 -14.40 3.44
N THR A 97 8.14 -14.83 4.02
CA THR A 97 8.32 -14.80 5.46
C THR A 97 9.03 -13.51 5.85
N VAL A 98 8.46 -12.80 6.82
CA VAL A 98 9.11 -11.65 7.43
C VAL A 98 9.79 -12.11 8.71
N THR A 99 11.10 -11.92 8.79
CA THR A 99 11.89 -12.32 9.95
C THR A 99 12.37 -11.08 10.68
N HIS A 100 13.00 -11.28 11.84
CA HIS A 100 13.57 -10.15 12.57
C HIS A 100 14.82 -9.60 11.89
N GLU A 101 15.34 -10.29 10.90
CA GLU A 101 16.43 -9.77 10.09
C GLU A 101 15.91 -8.93 8.93
N GLY A 102 14.59 -8.82 8.81
CA GLY A 102 13.94 -8.09 7.74
C GLY A 102 13.28 -9.03 6.75
N ALA A 103 12.94 -8.47 5.61
CA ALA A 103 12.24 -9.21 4.56
C ALA A 103 12.82 -8.84 3.22
N THR A 104 12.77 -9.79 2.30
CA THR A 104 13.08 -9.51 0.91
C THR A 104 11.88 -9.86 0.06
N PHE A 105 11.55 -8.97 -0.86
CA PHE A 105 10.44 -9.20 -1.79
C PHE A 105 10.94 -9.65 -3.16
N ALA A 106 12.24 -9.54 -3.40
CA ALA A 106 12.80 -9.93 -4.68
C ALA A 106 12.62 -11.42 -4.89
N GLY A 107 12.02 -11.80 -6.00
CA GLY A 107 11.76 -13.20 -6.32
C GLY A 107 10.60 -13.81 -5.57
N SER A 108 9.95 -13.09 -4.69
CA SER A 108 8.77 -13.58 -3.96
C SER A 108 7.51 -13.25 -4.74
N GLY A 109 6.50 -14.10 -4.61
CA GLY A 109 5.20 -13.82 -5.18
C GLY A 109 4.42 -12.86 -4.30
N ALA A 110 3.33 -12.35 -4.86
CA ALA A 110 2.37 -11.55 -4.10
C ALA A 110 0.99 -11.75 -4.69
N ALA A 111 -0.01 -11.79 -3.82
CA ALA A 111 -1.40 -11.77 -4.27
C ALA A 111 -1.84 -10.32 -4.33
N VAL A 112 -2.46 -9.93 -5.44
CA VAL A 112 -2.87 -8.54 -5.66
C VAL A 112 -4.35 -8.47 -5.97
N ALA A 113 -4.97 -7.35 -5.61
CA ALA A 113 -6.38 -7.08 -5.89
C ALA A 113 -6.58 -5.58 -5.98
N GLY A 114 -7.68 -5.17 -6.60
CA GLY A 114 -8.03 -3.76 -6.67
C GLY A 114 -9.50 -3.58 -6.95
N THR A 115 -10.10 -2.52 -6.39
CA THR A 115 -11.50 -2.21 -6.66
C THR A 115 -11.69 -1.52 -8.01
N THR A 116 -10.61 -1.00 -8.57
CA THR A 116 -10.61 -0.37 -9.89
C THR A 116 -9.41 -0.85 -10.66
N THR A 117 -9.42 -0.60 -11.97
CA THR A 117 -8.29 -0.96 -12.82
C THR A 117 -7.00 -0.27 -12.36
N ARG A 118 -7.07 1.01 -12.04
CA ARG A 118 -5.84 1.71 -11.63
C ARG A 118 -5.34 1.25 -10.26
N ALA A 119 -6.25 0.88 -9.36
CA ALA A 119 -5.85 0.34 -8.06
C ALA A 119 -5.14 -1.00 -8.24
N LEU A 120 -5.67 -1.86 -9.09
CA LEU A 120 -5.03 -3.14 -9.38
C LEU A 120 -3.68 -2.94 -10.06
N GLN A 121 -3.58 -1.98 -10.97
CA GLN A 121 -2.32 -1.69 -11.62
C GLN A 121 -1.26 -1.21 -10.63
N LEU A 122 -1.65 -0.38 -9.67
CA LEU A 122 -0.74 0.04 -8.61
C LEU A 122 -0.24 -1.18 -7.83
N ALA A 123 -1.17 -2.05 -7.40
CA ALA A 123 -0.79 -3.24 -6.65
C ALA A 123 0.19 -4.11 -7.44
N ARG A 124 -0.05 -4.27 -8.74
CA ARG A 124 0.86 -5.05 -9.58
C ARG A 124 2.24 -4.41 -9.70
N ARG A 125 2.29 -3.09 -9.82
CA ARG A 125 3.59 -2.41 -9.87
C ARG A 125 4.36 -2.59 -8.57
N LEU A 126 3.69 -2.46 -7.45
CA LEU A 126 4.32 -2.67 -6.15
C LEU A 126 4.81 -4.11 -6.00
N ALA A 127 4.03 -5.06 -6.46
CA ALA A 127 4.40 -6.47 -6.36
C ALA A 127 5.61 -6.82 -7.22
N SER A 128 5.88 -6.05 -8.25
CA SER A 128 6.99 -6.33 -9.17
C SER A 128 8.31 -5.71 -8.76
N GLN A 129 8.34 -4.97 -7.68
CA GLN A 129 9.56 -4.28 -7.23
C GLN A 129 10.45 -5.09 -6.31
#